data_cefb202bad4047a8d9c7409cfc7f6f26
#
_entry.id   cefb202bad4047a8d9c7409cfc7f6f26
#
_cell.length_a   1.000
_cell.length_b   1.000
_cell.length_c   1.000
_cell.angle_alpha   90.00
_cell.angle_beta   90.00
_cell.angle_gamma   90.00
#
_symmetry.space_group_name_H-M   'P 1'
#
loop_
_entity.id
_entity.type
_entity.pdbx_description
1 polymer ?
#
loop_
_entity_poly.entity_id
_entity_poly.type
_entity_poly.pdbx_seq_one_letter_code
_entity_poly.pdbx_strand_id
1 'polypeptide(L)'
;MKNNYLRIVTIVGLSLLGVWGIKKLILPSDTIDFNADIRPILNQHCLRCHGGVKASGGLSFLFEEEAFAPAESGKAAIIRGKAGRSELIKRIKHADPELRMPLDAEPLSNKEVQLLTQWIDQGARWAKHWAYIAP
;
A
#
# COMPACT_ATOMS: atom_id res chain seq x y z
N MET A 1 34.55 -14.52 -44.18
CA MET A 1 34.46 -13.47 -43.13
C MET A 1 33.07 -13.02 -42.75
N LYS A 2 32.04 -13.06 -43.64
CA LYS A 2 30.65 -12.63 -43.32
C LYS A 2 29.91 -13.52 -42.27
N ASN A 3 30.19 -14.82 -42.22
CA ASN A 3 29.45 -15.75 -41.32
C ASN A 3 29.83 -15.62 -39.83
N ASN A 4 31.03 -15.11 -39.51
CA ASN A 4 31.46 -15.00 -38.11
C ASN A 4 30.85 -13.75 -37.43
N TYR A 5 30.62 -12.68 -38.17
CA TYR A 5 29.94 -11.47 -37.66
C TYR A 5 28.51 -11.74 -37.28
N LEU A 6 27.77 -12.51 -38.09
CA LEU A 6 26.38 -12.82 -37.83
C LEU A 6 26.23 -13.70 -36.57
N ARG A 7 27.15 -14.64 -36.35
CA ARG A 7 27.15 -15.50 -35.14
C ARG A 7 27.49 -14.69 -33.87
N ILE A 8 28.43 -13.74 -33.95
CA ILE A 8 28.79 -12.89 -32.80
C ILE A 8 27.63 -11.95 -32.42
N VAL A 9 26.97 -11.35 -33.39
CA VAL A 9 25.81 -10.48 -33.14
C VAL A 9 24.65 -11.25 -32.50
N THR A 10 24.43 -12.49 -32.95
CA THR A 10 23.34 -13.33 -32.37
C THR A 10 23.65 -13.75 -30.92
N ILE A 11 24.91 -14.10 -30.62
CA ILE A 11 25.31 -14.51 -29.26
C ILE A 11 25.28 -13.32 -28.31
N VAL A 12 25.74 -12.15 -28.71
CA VAL A 12 25.71 -10.94 -27.89
C VAL A 12 24.26 -10.47 -27.66
N GLY A 13 23.40 -10.53 -28.67
CA GLY A 13 21.99 -10.18 -28.55
C GLY A 13 21.23 -11.09 -27.58
N LEU A 14 21.45 -12.41 -27.64
CA LEU A 14 20.86 -13.39 -26.73
C LEU A 14 21.36 -13.22 -25.29
N SER A 15 22.63 -12.85 -25.09
CA SER A 15 23.22 -12.60 -23.75
C SER A 15 22.61 -11.36 -23.10
N LEU A 16 22.39 -10.28 -23.86
CA LEU A 16 21.80 -9.06 -23.35
C LEU A 16 20.32 -9.22 -22.97
N LEU A 17 19.56 -9.99 -23.76
CA LEU A 17 18.15 -10.30 -23.43
C LEU A 17 18.05 -11.20 -22.20
N GLY A 18 18.97 -12.16 -22.02
CA GLY A 18 19.03 -13.02 -20.84
C GLY A 18 19.34 -12.23 -19.56
N VAL A 19 20.29 -11.29 -19.59
CA VAL A 19 20.64 -10.45 -18.44
C VAL A 19 19.50 -9.50 -18.07
N TRP A 20 18.74 -9.00 -19.05
CA TRP A 20 17.59 -8.11 -18.78
C TRP A 20 16.42 -8.85 -18.17
N GLY A 21 16.16 -10.08 -18.62
CA GLY A 21 15.15 -10.97 -18.05
C GLY A 21 15.45 -11.39 -16.61
N ILE A 22 16.71 -11.68 -16.30
CA ILE A 22 17.16 -12.09 -14.96
C ILE A 22 17.09 -10.91 -13.97
N LYS A 23 17.41 -9.68 -14.38
CA LYS A 23 17.25 -8.50 -13.51
C LYS A 23 15.82 -8.29 -13.05
N LYS A 24 14.84 -8.57 -13.91
CA LYS A 24 13.41 -8.45 -13.55
C LYS A 24 12.93 -9.56 -12.60
N LEU A 25 13.63 -10.70 -12.55
CA LEU A 25 13.29 -11.85 -11.69
C LEU A 25 13.92 -11.77 -10.29
N ILE A 26 15.00 -10.98 -10.12
CA ILE A 26 15.80 -10.94 -8.89
C ILE A 26 15.59 -9.63 -8.10
N LEU A 27 14.87 -8.64 -8.65
CA LEU A 27 14.49 -7.46 -7.87
C LEU A 27 13.53 -7.88 -6.77
N PRO A 28 13.81 -7.55 -5.50
CA PRO A 28 12.83 -7.75 -4.44
C PRO A 28 11.53 -7.07 -4.90
N SER A 29 10.44 -7.77 -4.82
CA SER A 29 9.14 -7.15 -5.08
C SER A 29 9.00 -6.02 -4.07
N ASP A 30 8.73 -4.79 -4.52
CA ASP A 30 8.37 -3.65 -3.66
C ASP A 30 7.01 -3.93 -2.99
N THR A 31 6.90 -5.11 -2.37
CA THR A 31 5.69 -5.52 -1.69
C THR A 31 5.66 -4.80 -0.35
N ILE A 32 4.67 -3.95 -0.19
CA ILE A 32 4.46 -3.23 1.07
C ILE A 32 4.09 -4.23 2.16
N ASP A 33 4.87 -4.24 3.24
CA ASP A 33 4.59 -5.04 4.43
C ASP A 33 3.64 -4.30 5.38
N PHE A 34 2.52 -4.95 5.72
CA PHE A 34 1.52 -4.32 6.57
C PHE A 34 2.05 -3.98 7.96
N ASN A 35 2.82 -4.88 8.59
CA ASN A 35 3.30 -4.66 9.96
C ASN A 35 4.45 -3.67 10.03
N ALA A 36 5.34 -3.70 9.03
CA ALA A 36 6.52 -2.82 8.98
C ALA A 36 6.19 -1.43 8.44
N ASP A 37 5.35 -1.34 7.40
CA ASP A 37 5.17 -0.10 6.64
C ASP A 37 3.84 0.60 6.93
N ILE A 38 2.74 -0.15 7.13
CA ILE A 38 1.39 0.40 7.20
C ILE A 38 0.89 0.54 8.63
N ARG A 39 1.05 -0.50 9.46
CA ARG A 39 0.59 -0.48 10.86
C ARG A 39 1.12 0.71 11.66
N PRO A 40 2.41 1.11 11.55
CA PRO A 40 2.91 2.30 12.23
C PRO A 40 2.15 3.57 11.85
N ILE A 41 1.83 3.75 10.56
CA ILE A 41 1.08 4.91 10.05
C ILE A 41 -0.34 4.92 10.65
N LEU A 42 -1.03 3.77 10.62
CA LEU A 42 -2.37 3.65 11.21
C LEU A 42 -2.37 3.94 12.71
N ASN A 43 -1.39 3.40 13.44
CA ASN A 43 -1.25 3.62 14.88
C ASN A 43 -1.03 5.10 15.22
N GLN A 44 -0.16 5.77 14.48
CA GLN A 44 0.22 7.15 14.74
C GLN A 44 -0.89 8.14 14.39
N HIS A 45 -1.59 7.92 13.27
CA HIS A 45 -2.46 8.93 12.68
C HIS A 45 -3.96 8.60 12.73
N CYS A 46 -4.33 7.33 12.86
CA CYS A 46 -5.73 6.91 12.65
C CYS A 46 -6.40 6.34 13.90
N LEU A 47 -5.69 5.50 14.67
CA LEU A 47 -6.31 4.72 15.77
C LEU A 47 -6.83 5.58 16.91
N ARG A 48 -6.33 6.80 17.09
CA ARG A 48 -6.85 7.70 18.12
C ARG A 48 -8.35 7.98 17.97
N CYS A 49 -8.84 8.02 16.72
CA CYS A 49 -10.24 8.28 16.40
C CYS A 49 -10.95 7.09 15.76
N HIS A 50 -10.21 6.21 15.09
CA HIS A 50 -10.72 5.06 14.33
C HIS A 50 -10.19 3.74 14.91
N GLY A 51 -10.21 3.61 16.24
CA GLY A 51 -9.75 2.40 16.92
C GLY A 51 -10.46 2.14 18.23
N GLY A 52 -10.70 0.88 18.57
CA GLY A 52 -11.27 0.44 19.83
C GLY A 52 -12.68 0.98 20.09
N VAL A 53 -12.86 1.55 21.28
CA VAL A 53 -14.15 2.08 21.73
C VAL A 53 -14.60 3.28 20.90
N LYS A 54 -13.65 4.01 20.31
CA LYS A 54 -13.93 5.19 19.49
C LYS A 54 -13.78 4.83 18.00
N ALA A 55 -14.87 4.40 17.39
CA ALA A 55 -14.97 4.14 15.96
C ALA A 55 -15.70 5.31 15.28
N SER A 56 -15.04 6.47 15.19
CA SER A 56 -15.64 7.67 14.59
C SER A 56 -16.12 7.40 13.17
N GLY A 57 -17.39 7.73 12.89
CA GLY A 57 -18.04 7.46 11.61
C GLY A 57 -18.26 5.97 11.32
N GLY A 58 -18.26 5.11 12.36
CA GLY A 58 -18.42 3.66 12.21
C GLY A 58 -17.20 2.97 11.58
N LEU A 59 -16.02 3.63 11.54
CA LEU A 59 -14.81 3.08 10.98
C LEU A 59 -13.80 2.74 12.08
N SER A 60 -13.24 1.53 12.04
CA SER A 60 -12.13 1.11 12.89
C SER A 60 -11.03 0.47 12.06
N PHE A 61 -9.76 0.75 12.41
CA PHE A 61 -8.58 0.13 11.82
C PHE A 61 -7.90 -0.87 12.76
N LEU A 62 -8.58 -1.33 13.81
CA LEU A 62 -8.05 -2.35 14.72
C LEU A 62 -8.06 -3.73 14.10
N PHE A 63 -9.16 -4.08 13.45
CA PHE A 63 -9.37 -5.39 12.86
C PHE A 63 -9.62 -5.26 11.36
N GLU A 64 -9.21 -6.28 10.62
CA GLU A 64 -9.34 -6.32 9.16
C GLU A 64 -10.80 -6.16 8.74
N GLU A 65 -11.69 -6.90 9.37
CA GLU A 65 -13.13 -6.92 9.03
C GLU A 65 -13.76 -5.53 9.17
N GLU A 66 -13.38 -4.79 10.23
CA GLU A 66 -13.88 -3.44 10.49
C GLU A 66 -13.31 -2.41 9.50
N ALA A 67 -12.02 -2.54 9.15
CA ALA A 67 -11.34 -1.63 8.24
C ALA A 67 -11.87 -1.70 6.80
N PHE A 68 -12.39 -2.84 6.40
CA PHE A 68 -12.95 -3.07 5.05
C PHE A 68 -14.48 -2.98 5.01
N ALA A 69 -15.15 -2.92 6.15
CA ALA A 69 -16.60 -2.71 6.21
C ALA A 69 -16.97 -1.29 5.71
N PRO A 70 -18.17 -1.11 5.18
CA PRO A 70 -18.70 0.22 4.90
C PRO A 70 -18.79 1.04 6.20
N ALA A 71 -18.33 2.29 6.18
CA ALA A 71 -18.52 3.23 7.27
C ALA A 71 -19.98 3.68 7.35
N GLU A 72 -20.36 4.46 8.39
CA GLU A 72 -21.72 5.03 8.52
C GLU A 72 -22.17 5.82 7.29
N SER A 73 -21.23 6.42 6.56
CA SER A 73 -21.50 7.10 5.29
C SER A 73 -21.91 6.18 4.15
N GLY A 74 -21.88 4.86 4.34
CA GLY A 74 -22.06 3.84 3.30
C GLY A 74 -20.85 3.67 2.37
N LYS A 75 -19.77 4.43 2.58
CA LYS A 75 -18.57 4.36 1.73
C LYS A 75 -17.53 3.45 2.38
N ALA A 76 -16.85 2.65 1.54
CA ALA A 76 -15.73 1.84 2.00
C ALA A 76 -14.48 2.70 2.19
N ALA A 77 -13.87 2.63 3.37
CA ALA A 77 -12.61 3.31 3.64
C ALA A 77 -11.49 2.76 2.75
N ILE A 78 -11.45 1.44 2.57
CA ILE A 78 -10.44 0.75 1.76
C ILE A 78 -11.15 -0.15 0.73
N ILE A 79 -10.80 0.01 -0.54
CA ILE A 79 -11.23 -0.87 -1.63
C ILE A 79 -9.97 -1.53 -2.19
N ARG A 80 -9.82 -2.84 -1.98
CA ARG A 80 -8.64 -3.61 -2.39
C ARG A 80 -8.33 -3.41 -3.89
N GLY A 81 -7.07 -3.12 -4.20
CA GLY A 81 -6.60 -2.89 -5.56
C GLY A 81 -7.10 -1.58 -6.20
N LYS A 82 -7.69 -0.67 -5.42
CA LYS A 82 -8.33 0.55 -5.96
C LYS A 82 -8.13 1.76 -5.05
N ALA A 83 -6.87 2.17 -4.85
CA ALA A 83 -6.53 3.30 -3.96
C ALA A 83 -7.30 4.58 -4.32
N GLY A 84 -7.38 4.95 -5.59
CA GLY A 84 -8.10 6.14 -6.04
C GLY A 84 -9.62 6.11 -5.78
N ARG A 85 -10.21 4.94 -5.51
CA ARG A 85 -11.62 4.78 -5.14
C ARG A 85 -11.83 4.65 -3.63
N SER A 86 -10.77 4.40 -2.87
CA SER A 86 -10.77 4.24 -1.42
C SER A 86 -10.98 5.59 -0.75
N GLU A 87 -11.96 5.68 0.16
CA GLU A 87 -12.26 6.92 0.86
C GLU A 87 -11.09 7.36 1.75
N LEU A 88 -10.31 6.45 2.31
CA LEU A 88 -9.08 6.73 3.05
C LEU A 88 -8.15 7.64 2.25
N ILE A 89 -7.80 7.27 1.02
CA ILE A 89 -6.87 8.05 0.18
C ILE A 89 -7.44 9.42 -0.18
N LYS A 90 -8.74 9.50 -0.46
CA LYS A 90 -9.40 10.79 -0.74
C LYS A 90 -9.33 11.72 0.46
N ARG A 91 -9.57 11.18 1.67
CA ARG A 91 -9.59 11.96 2.91
C ARG A 91 -8.20 12.44 3.33
N ILE A 92 -7.19 11.60 3.30
CA ILE A 92 -5.82 12.01 3.67
C ILE A 92 -5.18 12.98 2.66
N LYS A 93 -5.70 13.04 1.42
CA LYS A 93 -5.25 13.95 0.36
C LYS A 93 -6.19 15.14 0.15
N HIS A 94 -7.21 15.31 0.97
CA HIS A 94 -8.19 16.35 0.77
C HIS A 94 -7.56 17.73 0.91
N ALA A 95 -7.87 18.65 -0.03
CA ALA A 95 -7.32 20.02 -0.01
C ALA A 95 -7.90 20.86 1.12
N ASP A 96 -9.20 20.68 1.41
CA ASP A 96 -9.89 21.34 2.50
C ASP A 96 -9.51 20.72 3.85
N PRO A 97 -8.92 21.48 4.79
CA PRO A 97 -8.54 21.01 6.12
C PRO A 97 -9.72 20.47 6.94
N GLU A 98 -10.92 21.03 6.78
CA GLU A 98 -12.13 20.60 7.50
C GLU A 98 -12.59 19.18 7.08
N LEU A 99 -12.14 18.71 5.93
CA LEU A 99 -12.49 17.40 5.38
C LEU A 99 -11.29 16.46 5.33
N ARG A 100 -10.07 17.00 5.53
CA ARG A 100 -8.85 16.19 5.47
C ARG A 100 -8.66 15.40 6.77
N MET A 101 -8.19 14.15 6.62
CA MET A 101 -7.76 13.30 7.75
C MET A 101 -6.23 13.26 7.86
N PRO A 102 -5.68 13.21 9.09
CA PRO A 102 -6.38 13.27 10.37
C PRO A 102 -6.95 14.67 10.64
N LEU A 103 -8.15 14.70 11.21
CA LEU A 103 -8.81 15.95 11.56
C LEU A 103 -8.06 16.65 12.72
N ASP A 104 -7.95 17.97 12.66
CA ASP A 104 -7.26 18.80 13.68
C ASP A 104 -5.81 18.37 13.96
N ALA A 105 -5.13 17.85 12.95
CA ALA A 105 -3.73 17.43 13.04
C ALA A 105 -2.95 17.71 11.75
N GLU A 106 -1.63 17.61 11.84
CA GLU A 106 -0.76 17.75 10.68
C GLU A 106 -1.07 16.70 9.60
N PRO A 107 -1.02 17.07 8.33
CA PRO A 107 -1.18 16.12 7.22
C PRO A 107 -0.14 15.01 7.28
N LEU A 108 -0.49 13.85 6.76
CA LEU A 108 0.48 12.79 6.52
C LEU A 108 1.58 13.26 5.55
N SER A 109 2.80 12.80 5.76
CA SER A 109 3.89 13.03 4.83
C SER A 109 3.61 12.40 3.45
N ASN A 110 4.23 12.94 2.40
CA ASN A 110 4.10 12.38 1.06
C ASN A 110 4.51 10.89 1.00
N LYS A 111 5.50 10.48 1.81
CA LYS A 111 5.94 9.09 1.90
C LYS A 111 4.85 8.18 2.48
N GLU A 112 4.22 8.60 3.56
CA GLU A 112 3.13 7.83 4.20
C GLU A 112 1.91 7.71 3.28
N VAL A 113 1.55 8.81 2.61
CA VAL A 113 0.48 8.79 1.60
C VAL A 113 0.80 7.83 0.46
N GLN A 114 2.06 7.81 0.01
CA GLN A 114 2.52 6.90 -1.05
C GLN A 114 2.47 5.43 -0.60
N LEU A 115 2.95 5.12 0.61
CA LEU A 115 2.91 3.77 1.18
C LEU A 115 1.48 3.24 1.28
N LEU A 116 0.56 4.04 1.84
CA LEU A 116 -0.86 3.66 1.92
C LEU A 116 -1.48 3.45 0.54
N THR A 117 -1.15 4.31 -0.43
CA THR A 117 -1.65 4.20 -1.80
C THR A 117 -1.16 2.91 -2.45
N GLN A 118 0.14 2.64 -2.39
CA GLN A 118 0.75 1.43 -2.97
C GLN A 118 0.24 0.16 -2.29
N TRP A 119 0.13 0.16 -0.96
CA TRP A 119 -0.43 -0.96 -0.22
C TRP A 119 -1.84 -1.31 -0.68
N ILE A 120 -2.71 -0.31 -0.84
CA ILE A 120 -4.08 -0.53 -1.32
C ILE A 120 -4.08 -1.08 -2.74
N ASP A 121 -3.28 -0.50 -3.64
CA ASP A 121 -3.19 -0.94 -5.04
C ASP A 121 -2.60 -2.36 -5.18
N GLN A 122 -1.73 -2.76 -4.25
CA GLN A 122 -1.21 -4.13 -4.14
C GLN A 122 -2.21 -5.12 -3.50
N GLY A 123 -3.46 -4.68 -3.23
CA GLY A 123 -4.53 -5.54 -2.72
C GLY A 123 -4.78 -5.40 -1.23
N ALA A 124 -4.16 -4.42 -0.55
CA ALA A 124 -4.36 -4.12 0.86
C ALA A 124 -4.29 -5.37 1.75
N ARG A 125 -3.20 -6.14 1.62
CA ARG A 125 -3.00 -7.35 2.42
C ARG A 125 -2.85 -6.96 3.89
N TRP A 126 -3.78 -7.44 4.70
CA TRP A 126 -3.75 -7.26 6.15
C TRP A 126 -2.93 -8.39 6.78
N ALA A 127 -2.17 -8.10 7.83
CA ALA A 127 -1.45 -9.13 8.55
C ALA A 127 -1.78 -9.06 10.04
N LYS A 128 -1.89 -10.22 10.69
CA LYS A 128 -1.97 -10.31 12.15
C LYS A 128 -0.68 -9.73 12.74
N HIS A 129 -0.80 -9.12 13.91
CA HIS A 129 0.38 -8.67 14.64
C HIS A 129 1.27 -9.89 14.95
N TRP A 130 2.57 -9.75 14.76
CA TRP A 130 3.54 -10.84 14.95
C TRP A 130 3.43 -11.54 16.32
N ALA A 131 3.04 -10.80 17.38
CA ALA A 131 2.83 -11.36 18.71
C ALA A 131 1.68 -12.39 18.81
N TYR A 132 0.81 -12.47 17.80
CA TYR A 132 -0.32 -13.39 17.72
C TYR A 132 -0.14 -14.47 16.66
N ILE A 133 1.06 -14.58 16.08
CA ILE A 133 1.40 -15.64 15.13
C ILE A 133 2.09 -16.73 15.95
N ALA A 134 1.48 -17.90 16.03
CA ALA A 134 2.10 -19.07 16.67
C ALA A 134 3.43 -19.41 15.96
N PRO A 135 4.47 -19.81 16.71
CA PRO A 135 5.74 -20.23 16.14
C PRO A 135 5.62 -21.49 15.29
#